data_0dda5cd4313c416850f51a701464299b
#
_entry.id   0dda5cd4313c416850f51a701464299b
#
_cell.length_a   1.000
_cell.length_b   1.000
_cell.length_c   1.000
_cell.angle_alpha   90.00
_cell.angle_beta   90.00
_cell.angle_gamma   90.00
#
_symmetry.space_group_name_H-M   'P 1'
#
loop_
_entity.id
_entity.type
_entity.pdbx_description
1 polymer ?
#
loop_
_entity_poly.entity_id
_entity_poly.type
_entity_poly.pdbx_seq_one_letter_code
_entity_poly.pdbx_strand_id
1 'polypeptide(L)'
;MALVVPQDRPIPTPNPQAYHDALDASRARWYTRSSRSSRPGTRLSFGLVDDLSRQAFLTELNKRGLDPSRVEIEVASPVRFPSKPPLAHSAAVTVTPAAQGYAFTLKVTNRTGQPLEVTQSYCEPLAIERVPGGLRIWQLGNGPCPAVGVAPITLQPGESTSREATWDGRDSLGRRVPPGQYRVRMGLGQFVGETVFTVTR
;
A
#
# COMPACT_ATOMS: atom_id res chain seq x y z
N MET A 1 30.82 -34.99 38.69
CA MET A 1 30.54 -33.60 38.37
C MET A 1 29.28 -33.57 37.46
N ALA A 2 28.12 -33.32 38.05
CA ALA A 2 26.86 -33.37 37.28
C ALA A 2 26.66 -32.01 36.57
N LEU A 3 26.50 -32.07 35.26
CA LEU A 3 26.12 -30.90 34.44
C LEU A 3 24.68 -30.48 34.84
N VAL A 4 24.56 -29.34 35.49
CA VAL A 4 23.26 -28.70 35.74
C VAL A 4 22.79 -28.14 34.39
N VAL A 5 21.84 -28.83 33.77
CA VAL A 5 21.11 -28.33 32.60
C VAL A 5 20.31 -27.11 33.07
N PRO A 6 20.47 -25.93 32.44
CA PRO A 6 19.64 -24.81 32.80
C PRO A 6 18.16 -25.15 32.56
N GLN A 7 17.35 -25.10 33.61
CA GLN A 7 15.91 -25.20 33.44
C GLN A 7 15.45 -24.02 32.55
N ASP A 8 14.92 -24.39 31.39
CA ASP A 8 14.24 -23.42 30.51
C ASP A 8 13.17 -22.69 31.33
N ARG A 9 13.44 -21.44 31.69
CA ARG A 9 12.43 -20.59 32.28
C ARG A 9 11.31 -20.43 31.27
N PRO A 10 10.04 -20.69 31.65
CA PRO A 10 8.94 -20.52 30.73
C PRO A 10 8.97 -19.08 30.22
N ILE A 11 9.05 -18.92 28.92
CA ILE A 11 9.08 -17.62 28.28
C ILE A 11 7.72 -16.95 28.59
N PRO A 12 7.69 -15.82 29.30
CA PRO A 12 6.43 -15.19 29.68
C PRO A 12 5.59 -14.86 28.45
N THR A 13 4.29 -15.11 28.56
CA THR A 13 3.34 -14.75 27.49
C THR A 13 3.42 -13.24 27.24
N PRO A 14 3.58 -12.80 25.98
CA PRO A 14 3.63 -11.37 25.69
C PRO A 14 2.34 -10.70 26.15
N ASN A 15 2.45 -9.52 26.76
CA ASN A 15 1.29 -8.69 27.02
C ASN A 15 0.75 -8.14 25.68
N PRO A 16 -0.39 -8.61 25.14
CA PRO A 16 -0.87 -8.19 23.84
C PRO A 16 -1.11 -6.69 23.75
N GLN A 17 -1.58 -6.09 24.84
CA GLN A 17 -1.89 -4.66 24.87
C GLN A 17 -0.64 -3.80 24.62
N ALA A 18 0.51 -4.14 25.19
CA ALA A 18 1.75 -3.41 24.96
C ALA A 18 2.15 -3.37 23.48
N TYR A 19 1.90 -4.44 22.72
CA TYR A 19 2.17 -4.50 21.27
C TYR A 19 1.14 -3.71 20.47
N HIS A 20 -0.13 -3.70 20.89
CA HIS A 20 -1.15 -2.85 20.26
C HIS A 20 -0.83 -1.36 20.47
N ASP A 21 -0.43 -0.98 21.69
CA ASP A 21 -0.03 0.39 22.02
C ASP A 21 1.21 0.83 21.22
N ALA A 22 2.15 -0.11 20.96
CA ALA A 22 3.30 0.15 20.09
C ALA A 22 2.87 0.34 18.63
N LEU A 23 1.92 -0.45 18.14
CA LEU A 23 1.38 -0.31 16.78
C LEU A 23 0.73 1.08 16.60
N ASP A 24 -0.11 1.48 17.52
CA ASP A 24 -0.80 2.77 17.46
C ASP A 24 0.18 3.95 17.54
N ALA A 25 1.17 3.87 18.43
CA ALA A 25 2.21 4.90 18.57
C ALA A 25 3.13 4.99 17.35
N SER A 26 3.36 3.90 16.64
CA SER A 26 4.19 3.87 15.43
C SER A 26 3.56 4.61 14.25
N ARG A 27 2.24 4.89 14.30
CA ARG A 27 1.43 5.40 13.20
C ARG A 27 1.42 4.47 11.97
N ALA A 28 1.85 3.23 12.12
CA ALA A 28 1.80 2.24 11.06
C ALA A 28 0.35 2.01 10.60
N ARG A 29 0.15 1.97 9.29
CA ARG A 29 -1.16 1.60 8.73
C ARG A 29 -1.32 0.08 8.78
N TRP A 30 -2.42 -0.36 9.33
CA TRP A 30 -2.73 -1.78 9.49
C TRP A 30 -4.12 -2.10 8.93
N TYR A 31 -4.33 -3.33 8.51
CA TYR A 31 -5.60 -3.84 8.02
C TYR A 31 -6.17 -4.98 8.90
N THR A 32 -5.32 -5.60 9.72
CA THR A 32 -5.78 -6.61 10.69
C THR A 32 -4.95 -6.59 11.97
N ARG A 33 -5.61 -6.83 13.09
CA ARG A 33 -5.02 -7.06 14.39
C ARG A 33 -5.52 -8.39 14.93
N SER A 34 -4.64 -9.28 15.30
CA SER A 34 -5.01 -10.47 16.04
C SER A 34 -4.59 -10.33 17.50
N SER A 35 -5.56 -10.36 18.40
CA SER A 35 -5.33 -10.39 19.85
C SER A 35 -5.28 -11.82 20.40
N ARG A 36 -5.40 -12.85 19.54
CA ARG A 36 -5.48 -14.22 19.98
C ARG A 36 -4.10 -14.83 20.16
N SER A 37 -3.52 -14.62 21.33
CA SER A 37 -2.52 -15.52 21.89
C SER A 37 -3.07 -16.11 23.20
N SER A 38 -3.97 -17.08 23.07
CA SER A 38 -4.47 -17.84 24.23
C SER A 38 -3.57 -19.05 24.58
N ARG A 39 -2.52 -19.28 23.80
CA ARG A 39 -1.58 -20.38 24.05
C ARG A 39 -0.18 -19.86 24.36
N PRO A 40 0.51 -20.39 25.38
CA PRO A 40 1.92 -20.10 25.63
C PRO A 40 2.75 -20.34 24.36
N GLY A 41 3.61 -19.39 23.98
CA GLY A 41 4.46 -19.49 22.80
C GLY A 41 3.85 -19.03 21.48
N THR A 42 2.57 -18.62 21.44
CA THR A 42 1.95 -18.08 20.23
C THR A 42 2.42 -16.65 19.94
N ARG A 43 2.70 -16.37 18.67
CA ARG A 43 3.01 -15.02 18.20
C ARG A 43 1.73 -14.21 18.02
N LEU A 44 1.83 -12.91 18.21
CA LEU A 44 0.75 -11.97 17.85
C LEU A 44 0.86 -11.66 16.37
N SER A 45 -0.25 -11.75 15.63
CA SER A 45 -0.26 -11.47 14.18
C SER A 45 -0.75 -10.05 13.91
N PHE A 46 -0.02 -9.33 13.06
CA PHE A 46 -0.35 -7.98 12.60
C PHE A 46 -0.26 -7.91 11.08
N GLY A 47 -1.34 -7.47 10.43
CA GLY A 47 -1.37 -7.19 9.01
C GLY A 47 -1.10 -5.71 8.75
N LEU A 48 0.02 -5.38 8.14
CA LEU A 48 0.44 -4.01 7.83
C LEU A 48 0.31 -3.71 6.33
N VAL A 49 0.01 -2.45 6.01
CA VAL A 49 -0.31 -2.04 4.64
C VAL A 49 0.92 -2.04 3.72
N ASP A 50 2.10 -1.75 4.26
CA ASP A 50 3.35 -1.61 3.49
C ASP A 50 4.60 -1.79 4.35
N ASP A 51 5.77 -1.87 3.70
CA ASP A 51 7.05 -2.00 4.38
C ASP A 51 7.43 -0.77 5.23
N LEU A 52 6.95 0.41 4.88
CA LEU A 52 7.17 1.62 5.67
C LEU A 52 6.47 1.50 7.04
N SER A 53 5.23 1.03 7.03
CA SER A 53 4.46 0.72 8.24
C SER A 53 5.14 -0.38 9.07
N ARG A 54 5.67 -1.41 8.41
CA ARG A 54 6.43 -2.48 9.08
C ARG A 54 7.68 -1.93 9.77
N GLN A 55 8.48 -1.12 9.10
CA GLN A 55 9.69 -0.52 9.68
C GLN A 55 9.36 0.38 10.87
N ALA A 56 8.31 1.21 10.76
CA ALA A 56 7.87 2.08 11.85
C ALA A 56 7.44 1.28 13.08
N PHE A 57 6.67 0.21 12.88
CA PHE A 57 6.23 -0.66 13.97
C PHE A 57 7.40 -1.37 14.65
N LEU A 58 8.32 -1.96 13.89
CA LEU A 58 9.53 -2.60 14.44
C LEU A 58 10.41 -1.62 15.22
N THR A 59 10.55 -0.39 14.73
CA THR A 59 11.28 0.68 15.43
C THR A 59 10.63 1.00 16.76
N GLU A 60 9.29 1.12 16.82
CA GLU A 60 8.59 1.42 18.06
C GLU A 60 8.63 0.24 19.06
N LEU A 61 8.59 -1.03 18.58
CA LEU A 61 8.81 -2.20 19.44
C LEU A 61 10.19 -2.14 20.12
N ASN A 62 11.24 -1.91 19.35
CA ASN A 62 12.61 -1.80 19.87
C ASN A 62 12.75 -0.66 20.88
N LYS A 63 12.17 0.50 20.60
CA LYS A 63 12.16 1.67 21.49
C LYS A 63 11.51 1.37 22.83
N ARG A 64 10.48 0.52 22.86
CA ARG A 64 9.75 0.10 24.07
C ARG A 64 10.36 -1.13 24.76
N GLY A 65 11.43 -1.68 24.22
CA GLY A 65 12.04 -2.91 24.74
C GLY A 65 11.16 -4.15 24.55
N LEU A 66 10.22 -4.12 23.60
CA LEU A 66 9.35 -5.24 23.28
C LEU A 66 10.07 -6.17 22.28
N ASP A 67 9.99 -7.48 22.52
CA ASP A 67 10.66 -8.48 21.70
C ASP A 67 9.97 -8.65 20.32
N PRO A 68 10.60 -8.25 19.19
CA PRO A 68 10.01 -8.39 17.87
C PRO A 68 9.78 -9.85 17.43
N SER A 69 10.49 -10.83 18.05
CA SER A 69 10.30 -12.25 17.73
C SER A 69 8.93 -12.78 18.16
N ARG A 70 8.23 -12.03 19.02
CA ARG A 70 6.89 -12.36 19.52
C ARG A 70 5.77 -11.92 18.59
N VAL A 71 6.09 -11.24 17.53
CA VAL A 71 5.11 -10.82 16.52
C VAL A 71 5.36 -11.53 15.20
N GLU A 72 4.29 -11.84 14.51
CA GLU A 72 4.26 -12.21 13.11
C GLU A 72 3.67 -11.04 12.33
N ILE A 73 4.45 -10.48 11.42
CA ILE A 73 4.03 -9.32 10.64
C ILE A 73 3.84 -9.76 9.20
N GLU A 74 2.59 -9.74 8.78
CA GLU A 74 2.22 -9.86 7.38
C GLU A 74 2.15 -8.46 6.77
N VAL A 75 2.87 -8.24 5.69
CA VAL A 75 2.75 -7.01 4.89
C VAL A 75 1.83 -7.29 3.73
N ALA A 76 0.83 -6.43 3.53
CA ALA A 76 -0.06 -6.55 2.39
C ALA A 76 0.75 -6.62 1.10
N SER A 77 0.35 -7.53 0.23
CA SER A 77 0.98 -7.64 -1.08
C SER A 77 0.99 -6.28 -1.77
N PRO A 78 2.10 -5.89 -2.39
CA PRO A 78 2.14 -4.64 -3.16
C PRO A 78 0.98 -4.61 -4.14
N VAL A 79 0.34 -3.45 -4.27
CA VAL A 79 -0.67 -3.25 -5.30
C VAL A 79 -0.15 -3.77 -6.63
N ARG A 80 -0.84 -4.75 -7.20
CA ARG A 80 -0.47 -5.32 -8.48
C ARG A 80 -1.04 -4.45 -9.59
N PHE A 81 -0.16 -4.01 -10.45
CA PHE A 81 -0.55 -3.37 -11.70
C PHE A 81 -0.54 -4.42 -12.82
N PRO A 82 -1.44 -4.34 -13.79
CA PRO A 82 -1.36 -5.17 -14.99
C PRO A 82 0.01 -5.06 -15.64
N SER A 83 0.52 -6.16 -16.19
CA SER A 83 1.93 -6.25 -16.59
C SER A 83 2.32 -5.48 -17.84
N LYS A 84 1.39 -5.14 -18.72
CA LYS A 84 1.58 -4.22 -19.87
C LYS A 84 0.24 -3.76 -20.40
N PRO A 85 0.06 -2.45 -20.70
CA PRO A 85 -1.06 -2.04 -21.53
C PRO A 85 -0.87 -2.65 -22.93
N PRO A 86 -1.93 -3.10 -23.60
CA PRO A 86 -1.88 -3.47 -25.01
C PRO A 86 -1.32 -2.28 -25.81
N LEU A 87 -0.33 -2.54 -26.68
CA LEU A 87 0.40 -1.50 -27.43
C LEU A 87 -0.48 -0.58 -28.30
N ALA A 88 -1.71 -0.99 -28.58
CA ALA A 88 -2.67 -0.26 -29.40
C ALA A 88 -3.47 0.83 -28.65
N HIS A 89 -3.27 0.98 -27.33
CA HIS A 89 -4.04 1.91 -26.52
C HIS A 89 -3.11 2.89 -25.81
N SER A 90 -3.57 4.12 -25.56
CA SER A 90 -2.83 5.05 -24.73
C SER A 90 -3.42 5.14 -23.33
N ALA A 91 -2.54 5.00 -22.34
CA ALA A 91 -2.86 5.30 -20.94
C ALA A 91 -1.89 6.40 -20.49
N ALA A 92 -2.40 7.58 -20.24
CA ALA A 92 -1.59 8.74 -19.85
C ALA A 92 -2.06 9.29 -18.51
N VAL A 93 -1.11 9.57 -17.60
CA VAL A 93 -1.38 10.21 -16.31
C VAL A 93 -0.97 11.67 -16.38
N THR A 94 -1.89 12.56 -16.02
CA THR A 94 -1.60 13.97 -15.77
C THR A 94 -1.62 14.23 -14.27
N VAL A 95 -0.78 15.17 -13.83
CA VAL A 95 -0.67 15.61 -12.43
C VAL A 95 -0.92 17.10 -12.37
N THR A 96 -1.83 17.52 -11.50
CA THR A 96 -2.12 18.92 -11.24
C THR A 96 -2.02 19.22 -9.75
N PRO A 97 -1.47 20.39 -9.36
CA PRO A 97 -1.56 20.84 -7.97
C PRO A 97 -3.03 20.97 -7.56
N ALA A 98 -3.34 20.54 -6.33
CA ALA A 98 -4.65 20.69 -5.71
C ALA A 98 -4.52 21.47 -4.40
N ALA A 99 -5.64 21.93 -3.84
CA ALA A 99 -5.65 22.70 -2.60
C ALA A 99 -4.95 21.98 -1.44
N GLN A 100 -5.01 20.66 -1.42
CA GLN A 100 -4.33 19.83 -0.44
C GLN A 100 -3.56 18.70 -1.15
N GLY A 101 -2.42 19.05 -1.79
CA GLY A 101 -1.55 18.06 -2.42
C GLY A 101 -1.67 18.02 -3.94
N TYR A 102 -2.00 16.87 -4.53
CA TYR A 102 -1.97 16.63 -5.97
C TYR A 102 -3.22 15.87 -6.41
N ALA A 103 -3.76 16.25 -7.56
CA ALA A 103 -4.78 15.50 -8.27
C ALA A 103 -4.12 14.78 -9.47
N PHE A 104 -4.54 13.55 -9.67
CA PHE A 104 -4.07 12.68 -10.75
C PHE A 104 -5.24 12.29 -11.62
N THR A 105 -5.06 12.37 -12.94
CA THR A 105 -6.05 11.89 -13.91
C THR A 105 -5.38 10.89 -14.84
N LEU A 106 -5.80 9.63 -14.77
CA LEU A 106 -5.45 8.60 -15.76
C LEU A 106 -6.49 8.64 -16.87
N LYS A 107 -6.07 8.93 -18.10
CA LYS A 107 -6.91 8.89 -19.29
C LYS A 107 -6.50 7.67 -20.14
N VAL A 108 -7.48 6.82 -20.45
CA VAL A 108 -7.32 5.68 -21.37
C VAL A 108 -8.08 6.02 -22.65
N THR A 109 -7.42 5.91 -23.81
CA THR A 109 -7.99 6.15 -25.12
C THR A 109 -7.92 4.90 -25.98
N ASN A 110 -9.03 4.51 -26.57
CA ASN A 110 -9.07 3.46 -27.58
C ASN A 110 -8.49 3.98 -28.89
N ARG A 111 -7.27 3.55 -29.23
CA ARG A 111 -6.59 3.91 -30.49
C ARG A 111 -6.68 2.81 -31.54
N THR A 112 -7.50 1.81 -31.33
CA THR A 112 -7.73 0.74 -32.29
C THR A 112 -8.90 1.07 -33.22
N GLY A 113 -9.05 0.30 -34.30
CA GLY A 113 -10.23 0.35 -35.17
C GLY A 113 -11.40 -0.49 -34.67
N GLN A 114 -11.33 -1.08 -33.46
CA GLN A 114 -12.35 -1.97 -32.90
C GLN A 114 -12.82 -1.46 -31.53
N PRO A 115 -14.06 -1.75 -31.12
CA PRO A 115 -14.52 -1.46 -29.77
C PRO A 115 -13.62 -2.09 -28.69
N LEU A 116 -13.36 -1.36 -27.61
CA LEU A 116 -12.54 -1.76 -26.48
C LEU A 116 -13.38 -1.85 -25.21
N GLU A 117 -13.39 -2.99 -24.57
CA GLU A 117 -13.98 -3.15 -23.25
C GLU A 117 -12.98 -2.81 -22.16
N VAL A 118 -13.35 -1.91 -21.25
CA VAL A 118 -12.59 -1.54 -20.06
C VAL A 118 -13.35 -2.02 -18.83
N THR A 119 -12.81 -3.03 -18.16
CA THR A 119 -13.36 -3.52 -16.90
C THR A 119 -12.88 -2.60 -15.77
N GLN A 120 -13.81 -2.03 -15.03
CA GLN A 120 -13.48 -1.20 -13.87
C GLN A 120 -13.60 -1.98 -12.56
N SER A 121 -12.88 -1.53 -11.55
CA SER A 121 -12.96 -2.04 -10.18
C SER A 121 -13.06 -0.88 -9.19
N TYR A 122 -13.77 -1.06 -8.09
CA TYR A 122 -13.78 -0.09 -6.98
C TYR A 122 -12.41 0.05 -6.32
N CYS A 123 -11.52 -0.92 -6.50
CA CYS A 123 -10.20 -0.99 -5.88
C CYS A 123 -9.07 -0.80 -6.90
N GLU A 124 -9.29 0.07 -7.87
CA GLU A 124 -8.25 0.37 -8.85
C GLU A 124 -6.96 0.84 -8.17
N PRO A 125 -5.82 0.27 -8.57
CA PRO A 125 -4.55 0.53 -7.90
C PRO A 125 -4.04 1.95 -8.13
N LEU A 126 -3.44 2.53 -7.10
CA LEU A 126 -2.65 3.77 -7.20
C LEU A 126 -1.48 3.66 -6.25
N ALA A 127 -0.29 3.99 -6.72
CA ALA A 127 0.92 4.01 -5.91
C ALA A 127 1.76 5.26 -6.17
N ILE A 128 2.39 5.77 -5.11
CA ILE A 128 3.38 6.84 -5.17
C ILE A 128 4.73 6.26 -4.74
N GLU A 129 5.74 6.46 -5.58
CA GLU A 129 7.09 5.97 -5.38
C GLU A 129 8.09 7.13 -5.42
N ARG A 130 9.12 7.09 -4.57
CA ARG A 130 10.20 8.09 -4.61
C ARG A 130 11.18 7.77 -5.73
N VAL A 131 11.64 8.80 -6.46
CA VAL A 131 12.66 8.69 -7.51
C VAL A 131 13.90 9.48 -7.07
N PRO A 132 15.14 8.94 -7.22
CA PRO A 132 15.47 7.56 -7.60
C PRO A 132 15.23 6.56 -6.45
N GLY A 133 15.22 5.27 -6.77
CA GLY A 133 15.18 4.19 -5.77
C GLY A 133 13.89 3.38 -5.76
N GLY A 134 12.78 3.90 -6.31
CA GLY A 134 11.54 3.14 -6.45
C GLY A 134 10.85 2.77 -5.12
N LEU A 135 11.27 3.41 -4.00
CA LEU A 135 10.65 3.17 -2.70
C LEU A 135 9.20 3.63 -2.74
N ARG A 136 8.28 2.69 -2.58
CA ARG A 136 6.86 2.99 -2.44
C ARG A 136 6.60 3.64 -1.09
N ILE A 137 6.05 4.85 -1.13
CA ILE A 137 5.81 5.65 0.05
C ILE A 137 4.33 5.75 0.41
N TRP A 138 3.47 5.51 -0.57
CA TRP A 138 2.02 5.54 -0.37
C TRP A 138 1.31 4.72 -1.45
N GLN A 139 0.15 4.12 -1.10
CA GLN A 139 -0.68 3.38 -2.04
C GLN A 139 -2.14 3.37 -1.62
N LEU A 140 -3.03 3.21 -2.61
CA LEU A 140 -4.46 3.01 -2.48
C LEU A 140 -4.84 1.66 -3.12
N GLY A 141 -5.84 0.98 -2.56
CA GLY A 141 -6.34 -0.28 -3.13
C GLY A 141 -5.81 -1.55 -2.47
N ASN A 142 -5.24 -1.47 -1.26
CA ASN A 142 -4.71 -2.61 -0.51
C ASN A 142 -5.70 -3.26 0.48
N GLY A 143 -6.93 -2.81 0.51
CA GLY A 143 -7.97 -3.47 1.30
C GLY A 143 -8.60 -4.66 0.56
N PRO A 144 -9.35 -5.53 1.25
CA PRO A 144 -10.21 -6.49 0.58
C PRO A 144 -11.15 -5.72 -0.35
N CYS A 145 -10.97 -5.95 -1.65
CA CYS A 145 -11.84 -5.34 -2.65
C CYS A 145 -13.19 -6.05 -2.58
N PRO A 146 -14.28 -5.32 -2.36
CA PRO A 146 -15.60 -5.94 -2.43
C PRO A 146 -15.76 -6.54 -3.83
N ALA A 147 -16.20 -7.79 -3.88
CA ALA A 147 -16.49 -8.50 -5.14
C ALA A 147 -17.78 -7.95 -5.80
N VAL A 148 -17.91 -6.63 -5.84
CA VAL A 148 -19.05 -5.98 -6.51
C VAL A 148 -18.60 -5.72 -7.94
N GLY A 149 -19.22 -6.42 -8.87
CA GLY A 149 -18.98 -6.21 -10.29
C GLY A 149 -19.38 -4.79 -10.69
N VAL A 150 -18.46 -4.04 -11.25
CA VAL A 150 -18.77 -2.82 -11.99
C VAL A 150 -19.00 -3.20 -13.44
N ALA A 151 -20.07 -2.68 -14.05
CA ALA A 151 -20.32 -2.94 -15.45
C ALA A 151 -19.13 -2.44 -16.30
N PRO A 152 -18.64 -3.23 -17.27
CA PRO A 152 -17.59 -2.79 -18.16
C PRO A 152 -18.05 -1.62 -19.02
N ILE A 153 -17.11 -0.73 -19.37
CA ILE A 153 -17.34 0.37 -20.28
C ILE A 153 -16.82 -0.06 -21.65
N THR A 154 -17.64 0.10 -22.69
CA THR A 154 -17.19 -0.11 -24.08
C THR A 154 -16.81 1.23 -24.70
N LEU A 155 -15.55 1.39 -25.07
CA LEU A 155 -15.03 2.55 -25.80
C LEU A 155 -15.01 2.27 -27.29
N GLN A 156 -15.70 3.10 -28.09
CA GLN A 156 -15.57 3.07 -29.53
C GLN A 156 -14.18 3.57 -29.99
N PRO A 157 -13.75 3.31 -31.24
CA PRO A 157 -12.51 3.85 -31.77
C PRO A 157 -12.42 5.39 -31.57
N GLY A 158 -11.33 5.85 -30.96
CA GLY A 158 -11.10 7.26 -30.62
C GLY A 158 -11.71 7.72 -29.31
N GLU A 159 -12.61 6.97 -28.70
CA GLU A 159 -13.19 7.33 -27.41
C GLU A 159 -12.21 7.13 -26.24
N SER A 160 -12.49 7.84 -25.15
CA SER A 160 -11.66 7.82 -23.94
C SER A 160 -12.53 7.69 -22.70
N THR A 161 -11.95 7.07 -21.68
CA THR A 161 -12.44 7.12 -20.30
C THR A 161 -11.33 7.62 -19.38
N SER A 162 -11.69 8.10 -18.20
CA SER A 162 -10.71 8.58 -17.22
C SER A 162 -11.06 8.15 -15.81
N ARG A 163 -10.02 8.10 -14.99
CA ARG A 163 -10.11 7.92 -13.55
C ARG A 163 -9.36 9.04 -12.85
N GLU A 164 -9.97 9.60 -11.83
CA GLU A 164 -9.37 10.62 -11.00
C GLU A 164 -9.03 10.08 -9.62
N ALA A 165 -7.97 10.63 -9.01
CA ALA A 165 -7.59 10.37 -7.65
C ALA A 165 -6.83 11.56 -7.07
N THR A 166 -6.78 11.67 -5.75
CA THR A 166 -6.04 12.72 -5.04
C THR A 166 -5.07 12.10 -4.03
N TRP A 167 -4.00 12.83 -3.78
CA TRP A 167 -3.02 12.51 -2.75
C TRP A 167 -2.61 13.78 -2.01
N ASP A 168 -2.66 13.75 -0.71
CA ASP A 168 -2.43 14.91 0.18
C ASP A 168 -0.94 15.24 0.43
N GLY A 169 -0.02 14.59 -0.29
CA GLY A 169 1.42 14.78 -0.09
C GLY A 169 1.98 14.13 1.17
N ARG A 170 1.29 13.13 1.71
CA ARG A 170 1.74 12.39 2.89
C ARG A 170 2.10 10.95 2.56
N ASP A 171 3.06 10.41 3.29
CA ASP A 171 3.41 8.99 3.22
C ASP A 171 2.37 8.12 3.95
N SER A 172 2.56 6.80 3.92
CA SER A 172 1.70 5.84 4.60
C SER A 172 1.64 6.02 6.12
N LEU A 173 2.57 6.75 6.71
CA LEU A 173 2.61 7.07 8.14
C LEU A 173 1.97 8.43 8.44
N GLY A 174 1.37 9.09 7.46
CA GLY A 174 0.75 10.40 7.59
C GLY A 174 1.74 11.57 7.68
N ARG A 175 3.04 11.34 7.43
CA ARG A 175 4.07 12.38 7.44
C ARG A 175 4.13 13.06 6.08
N ARG A 176 4.33 14.38 6.04
CA ARG A 176 4.59 15.07 4.77
C ARG A 176 5.85 14.52 4.14
N VAL A 177 5.78 14.25 2.84
CA VAL A 177 6.95 13.81 2.10
C VAL A 177 7.89 14.98 1.84
N PRO A 178 9.23 14.76 1.82
CA PRO A 178 10.17 15.82 1.50
C PRO A 178 10.04 16.27 0.03
N PRO A 179 10.45 17.50 -0.30
CA PRO A 179 10.58 17.93 -1.68
C PRO A 179 11.44 16.96 -2.50
N GLY A 180 11.08 16.76 -3.76
CA GLY A 180 11.80 15.82 -4.62
C GLY A 180 10.95 15.28 -5.76
N GLN A 181 11.52 14.32 -6.50
CA GLN A 181 10.83 13.66 -7.59
C GLN A 181 10.12 12.39 -7.11
N TYR A 182 8.90 12.24 -7.59
CA TYR A 182 8.04 11.11 -7.29
C TYR A 182 7.41 10.58 -8.55
N ARG A 183 7.17 9.28 -8.60
CA ARG A 183 6.42 8.62 -9.65
C ARG A 183 5.04 8.28 -9.12
N VAL A 184 4.01 8.62 -9.88
CA VAL A 184 2.66 8.08 -9.69
C VAL A 184 2.41 6.99 -10.70
N ARG A 185 1.83 5.88 -10.24
CA ARG A 185 1.29 4.80 -11.09
C ARG A 185 -0.18 4.63 -10.77
N MET A 186 -1.01 4.59 -11.80
CA MET A 186 -2.46 4.42 -11.68
C MET A 186 -2.94 3.28 -12.56
N GLY A 187 -3.86 2.47 -12.05
CA GLY A 187 -4.57 1.47 -12.82
C GLY A 187 -5.99 1.90 -13.16
N LEU A 188 -6.50 1.40 -14.28
CA LEU A 188 -7.91 1.43 -14.68
C LEU A 188 -8.19 0.16 -15.49
N GLY A 189 -8.84 -0.80 -14.86
CA GLY A 189 -9.00 -2.14 -15.43
C GLY A 189 -7.66 -2.77 -15.79
N GLN A 190 -7.53 -3.16 -17.04
CA GLN A 190 -6.31 -3.76 -17.59
C GLN A 190 -5.22 -2.74 -17.99
N PHE A 191 -5.47 -1.44 -17.79
CA PHE A 191 -4.55 -0.36 -18.18
C PHE A 191 -3.78 0.20 -17.01
N VAL A 192 -2.53 0.59 -17.28
CA VAL A 192 -1.66 1.29 -16.32
C VAL A 192 -1.06 2.50 -16.98
N GLY A 193 -1.17 3.64 -16.31
CA GLY A 193 -0.43 4.84 -16.66
C GLY A 193 0.52 5.22 -15.54
N GLU A 194 1.64 5.85 -15.90
CA GLU A 194 2.59 6.38 -14.95
C GLU A 194 3.19 7.70 -15.44
N THR A 195 3.57 8.56 -14.49
CA THR A 195 4.35 9.76 -14.78
C THR A 195 5.18 10.16 -13.58
N VAL A 196 6.26 10.92 -13.82
CA VAL A 196 7.09 11.52 -12.77
C VAL A 196 6.67 12.96 -12.57
N PHE A 197 6.59 13.39 -11.31
CA PHE A 197 6.25 14.76 -10.93
C PHE A 197 7.12 15.23 -9.77
N THR A 198 7.16 16.53 -9.56
CA THR A 198 7.96 17.15 -8.51
C THR A 198 7.09 17.64 -7.38
N VAL A 199 7.41 17.21 -6.16
CA VAL A 199 6.87 17.80 -4.94
C VAL A 199 7.79 18.94 -4.53
N THR A 200 7.24 20.15 -4.39
CA THR A 200 8.03 21.35 -4.09
C THR A 200 7.92 21.80 -2.63
N ARG A 201 6.88 21.42 -1.91
CA ARG A 201 6.68 21.77 -0.49
C ARG A 201 5.77 20.76 0.23
#